data_600d3b0165f2042f6f35cd612a7a66fe
#
_entry.id   600d3b0165f2042f6f35cd612a7a66fe
#
_cell.length_a   1.000
_cell.length_b   1.000
_cell.length_c   1.000
_cell.angle_alpha   90.00
_cell.angle_beta   90.00
_cell.angle_gamma   90.00
#
_symmetry.space_group_name_H-M   'P 1'
#
loop_
_entity.id
_entity.type
_entity.pdbx_description
1 polymer ?
#
loop_
_entity_poly.entity_id
_entity_poly.type
_entity_poly.pdbx_seq_one_letter_code
_entity_poly.pdbx_strand_id
1 'polypeptide(L)'
;PIAQWWNGQKQPPALFMSRRELERSTDVFTIELLDMKQHHRVLFGEEDALRYLHIPMDLHRVQVEYELREKLILLRQQLLLVSGNAKQLGDLLLRSAPSFATLFRHALIVLGDSVHHGKREAVETLSKQLDFDASAMHEVLDVRERKASPKTTDVNGLAARYLTAIERVTEAVDKA
;
A
#
# COMPACT_ATOMS: atom_id res chain seq x y z
N PRO A 1 -26.43 -7.58 19.20
CA PRO A 1 -26.23 -7.76 17.76
C PRO A 1 -24.75 -7.80 17.41
N ILE A 2 -24.38 -8.60 16.40
CA ILE A 2 -22.98 -8.87 15.98
C ILE A 2 -22.19 -7.58 15.71
N ALA A 3 -22.81 -6.58 15.10
CA ALA A 3 -22.15 -5.31 14.77
C ALA A 3 -21.64 -4.55 16.02
N GLN A 4 -22.41 -4.54 17.10
CA GLN A 4 -21.97 -3.89 18.36
C GLN A 4 -20.81 -4.65 19.00
N TRP A 5 -20.87 -5.99 18.98
CA TRP A 5 -19.78 -6.82 19.46
C TRP A 5 -18.51 -6.60 18.64
N TRP A 6 -18.60 -6.58 17.28
CA TRP A 6 -17.50 -6.36 16.37
C TRP A 6 -16.81 -5.00 16.62
N ASN A 7 -17.63 -3.94 16.74
CA ASN A 7 -17.12 -2.59 17.05
C ASN A 7 -16.41 -2.55 18.42
N GLY A 8 -16.93 -3.30 19.41
CA GLY A 8 -16.29 -3.44 20.73
C GLY A 8 -14.91 -4.10 20.69
N GLN A 9 -14.62 -4.90 19.67
CA GLN A 9 -13.30 -5.54 19.47
C GLN A 9 -12.27 -4.59 18.82
N LYS A 10 -12.63 -3.32 18.58
CA LYS A 10 -11.78 -2.31 17.88
C LYS A 10 -11.30 -2.79 16.50
N GLN A 11 -12.05 -3.65 15.87
CA GLN A 11 -11.79 -4.10 14.51
C GLN A 11 -12.30 -3.07 13.50
N PRO A 12 -11.67 -2.95 12.31
CA PRO A 12 -12.18 -2.11 11.25
C PRO A 12 -13.58 -2.62 10.83
N PRO A 13 -14.42 -1.75 10.26
CA PRO A 13 -15.72 -2.14 9.72
C PRO A 13 -15.57 -3.32 8.75
N ALA A 14 -16.43 -4.33 8.91
CA ALA A 14 -16.43 -5.47 8.00
C ALA A 14 -16.99 -5.07 6.64
N LEU A 15 -16.36 -5.55 5.57
CA LEU A 15 -16.87 -5.42 4.21
C LEU A 15 -17.92 -6.50 3.97
N PHE A 16 -19.12 -6.10 3.57
CA PHE A 16 -20.20 -7.01 3.18
C PHE A 16 -20.42 -6.90 1.67
N MET A 17 -20.23 -8.00 0.98
CA MET A 17 -20.48 -8.10 -0.46
C MET A 17 -21.20 -9.41 -0.75
N SER A 18 -22.18 -9.38 -1.63
CA SER A 18 -22.70 -10.60 -2.25
C SER A 18 -21.68 -11.16 -3.25
N ARG A 19 -21.80 -12.45 -3.59
CA ARG A 19 -20.94 -13.08 -4.61
C ARG A 19 -21.01 -12.31 -5.94
N ARG A 20 -22.21 -11.88 -6.33
CA ARG A 20 -22.42 -11.12 -7.56
C ARG A 20 -21.74 -9.74 -7.53
N GLU A 21 -21.75 -9.06 -6.41
CA GLU A 21 -21.02 -7.78 -6.25
C GLU A 21 -19.51 -8.01 -6.33
N LEU A 22 -19.00 -9.04 -5.67
CA LEU A 22 -17.60 -9.41 -5.73
C LEU A 22 -17.15 -9.67 -7.18
N GLU A 23 -17.89 -10.49 -7.92
CA GLU A 23 -17.60 -10.83 -9.32
C GLU A 23 -17.66 -9.62 -10.27
N ARG A 24 -18.57 -8.65 -9.99
CA ARG A 24 -18.72 -7.45 -10.80
C ARG A 24 -17.76 -6.32 -10.43
N SER A 25 -17.02 -6.46 -9.35
CA SER A 25 -16.11 -5.44 -8.85
C SER A 25 -14.65 -5.71 -9.23
N THR A 26 -14.38 -6.79 -9.97
CA THR A 26 -13.03 -7.26 -10.26
C THR A 26 -12.22 -6.32 -11.15
N ASP A 27 -12.89 -5.53 -11.98
CA ASP A 27 -12.30 -4.52 -12.86
C ASP A 27 -12.05 -3.18 -12.14
N VAL A 28 -12.76 -2.92 -11.05
CA VAL A 28 -12.67 -1.68 -10.28
C VAL A 28 -11.70 -1.79 -9.10
N PHE A 29 -11.70 -2.93 -8.42
CA PHE A 29 -10.89 -3.17 -7.21
C PHE A 29 -9.79 -4.21 -7.45
N THR A 30 -9.06 -4.08 -8.55
CA THR A 30 -8.03 -5.08 -8.92
C THR A 30 -6.93 -5.18 -7.88
N ILE A 31 -6.48 -4.06 -7.29
CA ILE A 31 -5.44 -4.00 -6.25
C ILE A 31 -5.90 -4.77 -5.01
N GLU A 32 -7.06 -4.41 -4.47
CA GLU A 32 -7.61 -4.99 -3.24
C GLU A 32 -7.93 -6.47 -3.42
N LEU A 33 -8.56 -6.82 -4.53
CA LEU A 33 -8.97 -8.20 -4.80
C LEU A 33 -7.78 -9.12 -5.10
N LEU A 34 -6.73 -8.64 -5.74
CA LEU A 34 -5.47 -9.38 -5.89
C LEU A 34 -4.83 -9.64 -4.53
N ASP A 35 -4.76 -8.62 -3.67
CA ASP A 35 -4.23 -8.76 -2.32
C ASP A 35 -5.07 -9.74 -1.47
N MET A 36 -6.40 -9.61 -1.52
CA MET A 36 -7.31 -10.52 -0.82
C MET A 36 -7.17 -11.94 -1.34
N LYS A 37 -7.07 -12.15 -2.64
CA LYS A 37 -6.91 -13.48 -3.24
C LYS A 37 -5.64 -14.17 -2.80
N GLN A 38 -4.57 -13.41 -2.58
CA GLN A 38 -3.27 -13.92 -2.12
C GLN A 38 -3.21 -14.16 -0.61
N HIS A 39 -3.90 -13.34 0.17
CA HIS A 39 -3.78 -13.28 1.62
C HIS A 39 -5.14 -13.35 2.31
N HIS A 40 -5.87 -14.46 2.19
CA HIS A 40 -7.14 -14.66 2.86
C HIS A 40 -7.21 -16.02 3.56
N ARG A 41 -8.19 -16.16 4.42
CA ARG A 41 -8.55 -17.40 5.06
C ARG A 41 -10.06 -17.53 5.11
N VAL A 42 -10.60 -18.60 4.52
CA VAL A 42 -12.01 -18.95 4.67
C VAL A 42 -12.27 -19.34 6.12
N LEU A 43 -13.18 -18.64 6.80
CA LEU A 43 -13.55 -18.90 8.19
C LEU A 43 -14.84 -19.70 8.28
N PHE A 44 -15.70 -19.61 7.27
CA PHE A 44 -16.99 -20.30 7.24
C PHE A 44 -17.40 -20.58 5.80
N GLY A 45 -18.08 -21.69 5.54
CA GLY A 45 -18.51 -22.14 4.22
C GLY A 45 -17.57 -23.19 3.59
N GLU A 46 -18.08 -23.91 2.61
CA GLU A 46 -17.33 -24.96 1.90
C GLU A 46 -16.60 -24.40 0.67
N GLU A 47 -17.06 -23.26 0.15
CA GLU A 47 -16.50 -22.66 -1.05
C GLU A 47 -15.66 -21.41 -0.73
N ASP A 48 -14.49 -21.36 -1.34
CA ASP A 48 -13.63 -20.18 -1.36
C ASP A 48 -14.03 -19.25 -2.51
N ALA A 49 -14.75 -18.20 -2.20
CA ALA A 49 -15.25 -17.24 -3.20
C ALA A 49 -14.14 -16.52 -3.96
N LEU A 50 -12.94 -16.40 -3.38
CA LEU A 50 -11.81 -15.70 -4.00
C LEU A 50 -10.96 -16.62 -4.89
N ARG A 51 -10.96 -17.92 -4.64
CA ARG A 51 -10.08 -18.89 -5.33
C ARG A 51 -10.24 -18.84 -6.84
N TYR A 52 -11.49 -18.83 -7.31
CA TYR A 52 -11.82 -18.88 -8.72
C TYR A 52 -12.17 -17.51 -9.32
N LEU A 53 -12.02 -16.44 -8.53
CA LEU A 53 -12.30 -15.10 -9.00
C LEU A 53 -11.32 -14.72 -10.11
N HIS A 54 -11.86 -14.40 -11.29
CA HIS A 54 -11.07 -13.84 -12.38
C HIS A 54 -10.92 -12.32 -12.17
N ILE A 55 -9.68 -11.86 -12.08
CA ILE A 55 -9.37 -10.44 -11.93
C ILE A 55 -8.68 -10.00 -13.22
N PRO A 56 -9.33 -9.16 -14.05
CA PRO A 56 -8.74 -8.68 -15.29
C PRO A 56 -7.57 -7.75 -15.00
N MET A 57 -6.47 -7.89 -15.74
CA MET A 57 -5.26 -7.08 -15.54
C MET A 57 -5.14 -5.91 -16.53
N ASP A 58 -6.07 -5.80 -17.46
CA ASP A 58 -6.01 -4.81 -18.56
C ASP A 58 -5.95 -3.36 -18.06
N LEU A 59 -6.65 -3.06 -16.97
CA LEU A 59 -6.68 -1.74 -16.34
C LEU A 59 -5.79 -1.63 -15.09
N HIS A 60 -5.10 -2.71 -14.72
CA HIS A 60 -4.33 -2.74 -13.47
C HIS A 60 -3.23 -1.67 -13.44
N ARG A 61 -2.49 -1.48 -14.54
CA ARG A 61 -1.49 -0.41 -14.65
C ARG A 61 -2.10 0.97 -14.39
N VAL A 62 -3.21 1.27 -15.08
CA VAL A 62 -3.89 2.57 -14.96
C VAL A 62 -4.37 2.80 -13.54
N GLN A 63 -4.89 1.76 -12.90
CA GLN A 63 -5.35 1.85 -11.51
C GLN A 63 -4.18 2.07 -10.54
N VAL A 64 -3.08 1.34 -10.69
CA VAL A 64 -1.87 1.52 -9.85
C VAL A 64 -1.29 2.91 -10.04
N GLU A 65 -1.22 3.41 -11.28
CA GLU A 65 -0.77 4.77 -11.58
C GLU A 65 -1.67 5.83 -10.93
N TYR A 66 -2.98 5.68 -11.08
CA TYR A 66 -3.96 6.59 -10.48
C TYR A 66 -3.79 6.67 -8.95
N GLU A 67 -3.75 5.53 -8.29
CA GLU A 67 -3.60 5.45 -6.84
C GLU A 67 -2.26 6.02 -6.35
N LEU A 68 -1.17 5.76 -7.06
CA LEU A 68 0.14 6.34 -6.75
C LEU A 68 0.12 7.87 -6.88
N ARG A 69 -0.43 8.40 -7.97
CA ARG A 69 -0.51 9.85 -8.21
C ARG A 69 -1.41 10.55 -7.21
N GLU A 70 -2.60 10.00 -6.95
CA GLU A 70 -3.54 10.56 -5.97
C GLU A 70 -2.89 10.64 -4.59
N LYS A 71 -2.33 9.53 -4.10
CA LYS A 71 -1.69 9.48 -2.78
C LYS A 71 -0.43 10.33 -2.69
N LEU A 72 0.33 10.45 -3.79
CA LEU A 72 1.50 11.33 -3.85
C LEU A 72 1.08 12.81 -3.75
N ILE A 73 0.02 13.21 -4.46
CA ILE A 73 -0.51 14.59 -4.39
C ILE A 73 -0.98 14.88 -2.95
N LEU A 74 -1.77 13.98 -2.36
CA LEU A 74 -2.25 14.13 -0.98
C LEU A 74 -1.08 14.18 0.03
N LEU A 75 -0.06 13.35 -0.15
CA LEU A 75 1.13 13.36 0.70
C LEU A 75 1.85 14.72 0.62
N ARG A 76 2.07 15.24 -0.60
CA ARG A 76 2.71 16.56 -0.79
C ARG A 76 1.92 17.69 -0.14
N GLN A 77 0.59 17.69 -0.26
CA GLN A 77 -0.28 18.66 0.41
C GLN A 77 -0.16 18.58 1.94
N GLN A 78 -0.17 17.36 2.49
CA GLN A 78 -0.04 17.17 3.92
C GLN A 78 1.36 17.52 4.44
N LEU A 79 2.42 17.27 3.67
CA LEU A 79 3.78 17.71 4.01
C LEU A 79 3.87 19.23 4.18
N LEU A 80 3.21 20.00 3.32
CA LEU A 80 3.15 21.46 3.44
C LEU A 80 2.44 21.90 4.73
N LEU A 81 1.33 21.22 5.07
CA LEU A 81 0.54 21.56 6.27
C LEU A 81 1.27 21.26 7.58
N VAL A 82 2.10 20.21 7.61
CA VAL A 82 2.84 19.79 8.81
C VAL A 82 4.27 20.37 8.85
N SER A 83 4.62 21.24 7.91
CA SER A 83 5.94 21.87 7.82
C SER A 83 6.33 22.55 9.13
N GLY A 84 7.55 22.28 9.61
CA GLY A 84 8.06 22.81 10.88
C GLY A 84 7.63 22.02 12.13
N ASN A 85 6.80 20.97 12.01
CA ASN A 85 6.41 20.13 13.13
C ASN A 85 6.90 18.68 12.96
N ALA A 86 8.07 18.37 13.51
CA ALA A 86 8.72 17.06 13.37
C ALA A 86 7.85 15.88 13.83
N LYS A 87 7.04 16.05 14.90
CA LYS A 87 6.13 15.01 15.38
C LYS A 87 5.02 14.72 14.37
N GLN A 88 4.33 15.76 13.89
CA GLN A 88 3.26 15.60 12.90
C GLN A 88 3.80 15.05 11.58
N LEU A 89 5.02 15.45 11.20
CA LEU A 89 5.69 14.91 10.02
C LEU A 89 5.98 13.42 10.18
N GLY A 90 6.52 12.98 11.30
CA GLY A 90 6.74 11.56 11.59
C GLY A 90 5.42 10.76 11.57
N ASP A 91 4.37 11.27 12.21
CA ASP A 91 3.04 10.64 12.22
C ASP A 91 2.45 10.53 10.80
N LEU A 92 2.69 11.51 9.92
CA LEU A 92 2.27 11.49 8.53
C LEU A 92 2.97 10.35 7.75
N LEU A 93 4.29 10.24 7.88
CA LEU A 93 5.05 9.15 7.24
C LEU A 93 4.55 7.77 7.70
N LEU A 94 4.36 7.59 9.02
CA LEU A 94 3.86 6.34 9.59
C LEU A 94 2.45 5.96 9.09
N ARG A 95 1.57 6.94 8.90
CA ARG A 95 0.22 6.69 8.37
C ARG A 95 0.23 6.36 6.88
N SER A 96 1.08 6.99 6.08
CA SER A 96 1.12 6.81 4.63
C SER A 96 1.83 5.52 4.18
N ALA A 97 2.84 5.06 4.93
CA ALA A 97 3.71 3.97 4.53
C ALA A 97 3.00 2.64 4.14
N PRO A 98 1.94 2.17 4.83
CA PRO A 98 1.28 0.93 4.44
C PRO A 98 0.66 0.96 3.05
N SER A 99 0.07 2.09 2.68
CA SER A 99 -0.55 2.27 1.38
C SER A 99 0.50 2.27 0.27
N PHE A 100 1.59 3.03 0.44
CA PHE A 100 2.68 3.03 -0.54
C PHE A 100 3.39 1.67 -0.62
N ALA A 101 3.61 0.98 0.49
CA ALA A 101 4.20 -0.36 0.47
C ALA A 101 3.31 -1.38 -0.25
N THR A 102 1.99 -1.24 -0.17
CA THR A 102 1.05 -2.04 -0.97
C THR A 102 1.16 -1.67 -2.46
N LEU A 103 1.12 -0.39 -2.80
CA LEU A 103 1.24 0.07 -4.19
C LEU A 103 2.58 -0.30 -4.82
N PHE A 104 3.67 -0.35 -4.05
CA PHE A 104 4.98 -0.81 -4.53
C PHE A 104 4.95 -2.27 -4.97
N ARG A 105 4.22 -3.14 -4.26
CA ARG A 105 4.01 -4.53 -4.72
C ARG A 105 3.28 -4.58 -6.06
N HIS A 106 2.24 -3.77 -6.21
CA HIS A 106 1.49 -3.69 -7.47
C HIS A 106 2.28 -3.01 -8.58
N ALA A 107 3.16 -2.05 -8.26
CA ALA A 107 4.10 -1.48 -9.21
C ALA A 107 5.07 -2.54 -9.79
N LEU A 108 5.56 -3.47 -8.96
CA LEU A 108 6.37 -4.60 -9.45
C LEU A 108 5.61 -5.44 -10.48
N ILE A 109 4.34 -5.76 -10.21
CA ILE A 109 3.49 -6.50 -11.17
C ILE A 109 3.38 -5.72 -12.49
N VAL A 110 3.16 -4.41 -12.43
CA VAL A 110 3.11 -3.54 -13.62
C VAL A 110 4.43 -3.54 -14.39
N LEU A 111 5.56 -3.57 -13.67
CA LEU A 111 6.91 -3.61 -14.26
C LEU A 111 7.34 -5.01 -14.71
N GLY A 112 6.42 -5.98 -14.73
CA GLY A 112 6.64 -7.33 -15.27
C GLY A 112 7.18 -8.35 -14.27
N ASP A 113 7.24 -8.02 -12.98
CA ASP A 113 7.63 -9.00 -11.97
C ASP A 113 6.43 -9.91 -11.62
N SER A 114 6.58 -11.20 -11.87
CA SER A 114 5.56 -12.21 -11.60
C SER A 114 5.67 -12.81 -10.19
N VAL A 115 6.70 -12.45 -9.43
CA VAL A 115 6.93 -12.98 -8.09
C VAL A 115 6.08 -12.21 -7.07
N HIS A 116 5.47 -12.94 -6.15
CA HIS A 116 4.74 -12.32 -5.05
C HIS A 116 5.69 -11.90 -3.95
N HIS A 117 5.87 -10.59 -3.82
CA HIS A 117 6.74 -10.01 -2.81
C HIS A 117 5.98 -9.59 -1.55
N GLY A 118 6.62 -9.77 -0.39
CA GLY A 118 6.23 -9.07 0.83
C GLY A 118 6.46 -7.55 0.69
N LYS A 119 5.83 -6.74 1.54
CA LYS A 119 5.93 -5.27 1.47
C LYS A 119 7.38 -4.75 1.47
N ARG A 120 8.23 -5.32 2.32
CA ARG A 120 9.65 -4.93 2.44
C ARG A 120 10.48 -5.39 1.26
N GLU A 121 10.23 -6.59 0.82
CA GLU A 121 10.89 -7.17 -0.35
C GLU A 121 10.56 -6.38 -1.61
N ALA A 122 9.31 -5.94 -1.78
CA ALA A 122 8.92 -5.08 -2.88
C ALA A 122 9.67 -3.73 -2.87
N VAL A 123 9.81 -3.10 -1.70
CA VAL A 123 10.61 -1.88 -1.56
C VAL A 123 12.05 -2.11 -1.98
N GLU A 124 12.66 -3.20 -1.51
CA GLU A 124 14.05 -3.56 -1.81
C GLU A 124 14.25 -3.88 -3.30
N THR A 125 13.33 -4.63 -3.90
CA THR A 125 13.39 -4.99 -5.32
C THR A 125 13.26 -3.75 -6.21
N LEU A 126 12.27 -2.88 -5.92
CA LEU A 126 12.10 -1.62 -6.66
C LEU A 126 13.29 -0.69 -6.49
N SER A 127 13.88 -0.61 -5.29
CA SER A 127 15.02 0.27 -5.06
C SER A 127 16.21 -0.11 -5.94
N LYS A 128 16.44 -1.42 -6.15
CA LYS A 128 17.49 -1.92 -7.04
C LYS A 128 17.19 -1.69 -8.51
N GLN A 129 15.91 -1.84 -8.92
CA GLN A 129 15.50 -1.65 -10.30
C GLN A 129 15.49 -0.17 -10.73
N LEU A 130 15.12 0.73 -9.82
CA LEU A 130 14.87 2.14 -10.10
C LEU A 130 15.92 3.09 -9.52
N ASP A 131 16.96 2.54 -8.87
CA ASP A 131 18.07 3.28 -8.26
C ASP A 131 17.60 4.39 -7.30
N PHE A 132 16.91 3.99 -6.23
CA PHE A 132 16.54 4.90 -5.13
C PHE A 132 16.92 4.32 -3.76
N ASP A 133 17.03 5.19 -2.76
CA ASP A 133 17.34 4.80 -1.38
C ASP A 133 16.10 4.19 -0.69
N ALA A 134 16.14 2.87 -0.47
CA ALA A 134 15.09 2.14 0.26
C ALA A 134 15.10 2.42 1.78
N SER A 135 16.18 2.95 2.33
CA SER A 135 16.39 3.07 3.79
C SER A 135 15.28 3.87 4.47
N ALA A 136 14.82 4.95 3.84
CA ALA A 136 13.77 5.80 4.39
C ALA A 136 12.44 5.04 4.55
N MET A 137 12.05 4.24 3.54
CA MET A 137 10.84 3.43 3.61
C MET A 137 10.96 2.34 4.68
N HIS A 138 12.12 1.67 4.77
CA HIS A 138 12.38 0.66 5.79
C HIS A 138 12.38 1.24 7.19
N GLU A 139 12.98 2.41 7.42
CA GLU A 139 12.99 3.08 8.71
C GLU A 139 11.57 3.41 9.17
N VAL A 140 10.72 3.95 8.30
CA VAL A 140 9.31 4.24 8.61
C VAL A 140 8.54 2.95 8.93
N LEU A 141 8.76 1.87 8.16
CA LEU A 141 8.12 0.58 8.42
C LEU A 141 8.59 -0.05 9.73
N ASP A 142 9.87 0.08 10.10
CA ASP A 142 10.40 -0.44 11.37
C ASP A 142 9.78 0.24 12.58
N VAL A 143 9.66 1.57 12.55
CA VAL A 143 9.00 2.32 13.61
C VAL A 143 7.52 1.90 13.72
N ARG A 144 6.84 1.77 12.60
CA ARG A 144 5.43 1.36 12.58
C ARG A 144 5.21 -0.03 13.15
N GLU A 145 6.09 -0.98 12.85
CA GLU A 145 6.03 -2.37 13.34
C GLU A 145 6.59 -2.53 14.75
N ARG A 146 6.97 -1.42 15.41
CA ARG A 146 7.61 -1.38 16.74
C ARG A 146 8.91 -2.18 16.82
N LYS A 147 9.59 -2.38 15.69
CA LYS A 147 10.92 -3.01 15.63
C LYS A 147 12.03 -2.04 15.98
N ALA A 148 11.77 -0.74 15.84
CA ALA A 148 12.66 0.33 16.23
C ALA A 148 11.88 1.47 16.90
N SER A 149 12.58 2.21 17.77
CA SER A 149 12.10 3.52 18.23
C SER A 149 12.42 4.56 17.16
N PRO A 150 11.66 5.66 17.06
CA PRO A 150 12.02 6.77 16.18
C PRO A 150 13.45 7.24 16.52
N LYS A 151 14.41 6.88 15.67
CA LYS A 151 15.84 7.20 15.90
C LYS A 151 16.27 8.47 15.19
N THR A 152 15.45 8.92 14.24
CA THR A 152 15.87 9.95 13.30
C THR A 152 15.74 11.33 13.97
N THR A 153 16.88 11.94 14.22
CA THR A 153 16.98 13.36 14.61
C THR A 153 16.60 14.27 13.43
N ASP A 154 16.79 13.78 12.19
CA ASP A 154 16.46 14.48 10.95
C ASP A 154 15.22 13.88 10.26
N VAL A 155 14.04 14.22 10.77
CA VAL A 155 12.77 13.79 10.19
C VAL A 155 12.52 14.45 8.81
N ASN A 156 13.07 15.65 8.57
CA ASN A 156 12.93 16.33 7.28
C ASN A 156 13.72 15.60 6.19
N GLY A 157 14.96 15.21 6.45
CA GLY A 157 15.76 14.41 5.52
C GLY A 157 15.14 13.04 5.27
N LEU A 158 14.55 12.40 6.30
CA LEU A 158 13.79 11.17 6.14
C LEU A 158 12.60 11.37 5.20
N ALA A 159 11.81 12.42 5.40
CA ALA A 159 10.65 12.73 4.57
C ALA A 159 11.04 13.02 3.11
N ALA A 160 12.16 13.72 2.88
CA ALA A 160 12.66 13.99 1.53
C ALA A 160 13.04 12.70 0.80
N ARG A 161 13.81 11.79 1.43
CA ARG A 161 14.16 10.49 0.83
C ARG A 161 12.93 9.61 0.60
N TYR A 162 12.00 9.59 1.56
CA TYR A 162 10.75 8.87 1.45
C TYR A 162 9.92 9.36 0.25
N LEU A 163 9.79 10.68 0.07
CA LEU A 163 9.08 11.27 -1.05
C LEU A 163 9.75 10.93 -2.38
N THR A 164 11.09 11.04 -2.47
CA THR A 164 11.85 10.68 -3.66
C THR A 164 11.61 9.24 -4.09
N ALA A 165 11.58 8.30 -3.15
CA ALA A 165 11.28 6.90 -3.45
C ALA A 165 9.90 6.72 -4.10
N ILE A 166 8.88 7.39 -3.56
CA ILE A 166 7.50 7.32 -4.10
C ILE A 166 7.44 7.95 -5.51
N GLU A 167 8.11 9.09 -5.72
CA GLU A 167 8.17 9.76 -7.01
C GLU A 167 8.82 8.88 -8.08
N ARG A 168 9.93 8.21 -7.76
CA ARG A 168 10.61 7.29 -8.68
C ARG A 168 9.72 6.13 -9.10
N VAL A 169 9.02 5.51 -8.14
CA VAL A 169 8.10 4.41 -8.45
C VAL A 169 6.91 4.90 -9.29
N THR A 170 6.37 6.08 -8.96
CA THR A 170 5.25 6.67 -9.72
C THR A 170 5.66 6.93 -11.18
N GLU A 171 6.84 7.51 -11.41
CA GLU A 171 7.37 7.75 -12.76
C GLU A 171 7.63 6.46 -13.54
N ALA A 172 8.08 5.40 -12.87
CA ALA A 172 8.33 4.13 -13.52
C ALA A 172 7.04 3.46 -14.00
N VAL A 173 5.98 3.52 -13.19
CA VAL A 173 4.65 2.99 -13.54
C VAL A 173 4.01 3.79 -14.68
N ASP A 174 4.22 5.11 -14.72
CA ASP A 174 3.74 5.99 -15.81
C ASP A 174 4.35 5.63 -17.17
N LYS A 175 5.60 5.18 -17.17
CA LYS A 175 6.36 4.84 -18.39
C LYS A 175 6.20 3.38 -18.84
N ALA A 176 5.56 2.53 -18.02
CA ALA A 176 5.32 1.13 -18.33
C ALA A 176 4.08 0.96 -19.23
#